data_5937f250e75b47afb960694062caa3d9
#
_entry.id   5937f250e75b47afb960694062caa3d9
#
_cell.length_a   1.000
_cell.length_b   1.000
_cell.length_c   1.000
_cell.angle_alpha   90.00
_cell.angle_beta   90.00
_cell.angle_gamma   90.00
#
_symmetry.space_group_name_H-M   'P 1'
#
loop_
_entity.id
_entity.type
_entity.pdbx_description
1 polymer ?
#
loop_
_entity_poly.entity_id
_entity_poly.type
_entity_poly.pdbx_seq_one_letter_code
_entity_poly.pdbx_strand_id
1 'polypeptide(L)'
;LTIWKNVGFSMVIYLAGLQGVPESLYDAARVDGAGNWQRFFHVTIPMVSPTTFFLIIIQMIGAFQLFAEPYVLTRGGPAQSSLSVVQYIYQNAFEYGLMGKAAAIAWLLFLVIMILMIVQTWLQRRWVHYES
;
A
#
# COMPACT_ATOMS: atom_id res chain seq x y z
N LEU A 1 -11.36 -6.81 -8.67
CA LEU A 1 -12.25 -6.18 -7.70
C LEU A 1 -11.49 -5.28 -6.71
N THR A 2 -10.38 -5.75 -6.14
CA THR A 2 -9.57 -5.01 -5.16
C THR A 2 -9.04 -3.68 -5.72
N ILE A 3 -8.54 -3.66 -6.95
CA ILE A 3 -8.07 -2.43 -7.63
C ILE A 3 -9.23 -1.43 -7.74
N TRP A 4 -10.40 -1.87 -8.18
CA TRP A 4 -11.58 -1.02 -8.33
C TRP A 4 -12.01 -0.38 -7.01
N LYS A 5 -11.98 -1.16 -5.93
CA LYS A 5 -12.34 -0.71 -4.58
C LYS A 5 -11.36 0.34 -4.02
N ASN A 6 -10.07 0.15 -4.27
CA ASN A 6 -9.00 0.96 -3.68
C ASN A 6 -8.59 2.18 -4.51
N VAL A 7 -8.94 2.22 -5.80
CA VAL A 7 -8.60 3.32 -6.69
C VAL A 7 -9.15 4.66 -6.19
N GLY A 8 -10.41 4.69 -5.76
CA GLY A 8 -11.04 5.92 -5.25
C GLY A 8 -10.36 6.44 -3.98
N PHE A 9 -10.04 5.55 -3.04
CA PHE A 9 -9.33 5.90 -1.81
C PHE A 9 -7.94 6.46 -2.11
N SER A 10 -7.17 5.79 -2.96
CA SER A 10 -5.84 6.25 -3.36
C SER A 10 -5.89 7.60 -4.08
N MET A 11 -6.89 7.80 -4.94
CA MET A 11 -7.09 9.06 -5.67
C MET A 11 -7.33 10.24 -4.73
N VAL A 12 -8.18 10.07 -3.71
CA VAL A 12 -8.46 11.13 -2.74
C VAL A 12 -7.21 11.50 -1.94
N ILE A 13 -6.42 10.51 -1.52
CA ILE A 13 -5.18 10.76 -0.78
C ILE A 13 -4.14 11.44 -1.66
N TYR A 14 -4.00 11.04 -2.94
CA TYR A 14 -3.11 11.73 -3.86
C TYR A 14 -3.55 13.16 -4.14
N LEU A 15 -4.85 13.43 -4.27
CA LEU A 15 -5.37 14.78 -4.44
C LEU A 15 -5.03 15.66 -3.23
N ALA A 16 -5.20 15.13 -2.01
CA ALA A 16 -4.82 15.83 -0.79
C ALA A 16 -3.30 16.11 -0.74
N GLY A 17 -2.48 15.12 -1.12
CA GLY A 17 -1.03 15.29 -1.20
C GLY A 17 -0.60 16.33 -2.23
N LEU A 18 -1.26 16.40 -3.38
CA LEU A 18 -1.01 17.38 -4.42
C LEU A 18 -1.39 18.80 -3.98
N GLN A 19 -2.49 18.96 -3.24
CA GLN A 19 -2.89 20.26 -2.69
C GLN A 19 -1.91 20.79 -1.63
N GLY A 20 -1.14 19.91 -1.00
CA GLY A 20 -0.09 20.28 -0.05
C GLY A 20 1.19 20.80 -0.72
N VAL A 21 1.33 20.70 -2.04
CA VAL A 21 2.53 21.19 -2.75
C VAL A 21 2.46 22.72 -2.89
N PRO A 22 3.44 23.48 -2.34
CA PRO A 22 3.44 24.95 -2.44
C PRO A 22 3.49 25.42 -3.90
N GLU A 23 2.62 26.39 -4.25
CA GLU A 23 2.61 26.97 -5.59
C GLU A 23 3.93 27.69 -5.92
N SER A 24 4.61 28.22 -4.92
CA SER A 24 5.91 28.88 -5.07
C SER A 24 6.97 28.01 -5.74
N LEU A 25 6.93 26.68 -5.53
CA LEU A 25 7.85 25.75 -6.21
C LEU A 25 7.56 25.67 -7.71
N TYR A 26 6.30 25.70 -8.09
CA TYR A 26 5.92 25.72 -9.49
C TYR A 26 6.26 27.04 -10.16
N ASP A 27 6.13 28.15 -9.44
CA ASP A 27 6.47 29.47 -9.94
C ASP A 27 7.98 29.63 -10.11
N ALA A 28 8.78 29.17 -9.14
CA ALA A 28 10.23 29.14 -9.26
C ALA A 28 10.67 28.32 -10.50
N ALA A 29 10.11 27.13 -10.67
CA ALA A 29 10.41 26.29 -11.82
C ALA A 29 9.97 26.93 -13.15
N ARG A 30 8.93 27.79 -13.17
CA ARG A 30 8.53 28.56 -14.35
C ARG A 30 9.54 29.64 -14.69
N VAL A 31 10.04 30.34 -13.67
CA VAL A 31 11.07 31.37 -13.86
C VAL A 31 12.35 30.75 -14.41
N ASP A 32 12.70 29.55 -13.98
CA ASP A 32 13.84 28.77 -14.48
C ASP A 32 13.60 28.20 -15.90
N GLY A 33 12.45 28.45 -16.51
CA GLY A 33 12.13 28.00 -17.88
C GLY A 33 11.73 26.53 -17.98
N ALA A 34 11.42 25.87 -16.86
CA ALA A 34 11.03 24.47 -16.84
C ALA A 34 9.68 24.23 -17.55
N GLY A 35 9.66 23.33 -18.52
CA GLY A 35 8.44 22.88 -19.17
C GLY A 35 7.54 22.04 -18.26
N ASN A 36 6.30 21.75 -18.68
CA ASN A 36 5.31 21.01 -17.89
C ASN A 36 5.82 19.63 -17.43
N TRP A 37 6.51 18.89 -18.30
CA TRP A 37 7.09 17.60 -17.98
C TRP A 37 8.24 17.70 -16.96
N GLN A 38 9.08 18.72 -17.08
CA GLN A 38 10.17 18.95 -16.12
C GLN A 38 9.62 19.27 -14.74
N ARG A 39 8.58 20.13 -14.63
CA ARG A 39 7.91 20.45 -13.38
C ARG A 39 7.26 19.21 -12.77
N PHE A 40 6.63 18.36 -13.56
CA PHE A 40 6.03 17.12 -13.09
C PHE A 40 7.08 16.18 -12.46
N PHE A 41 8.20 15.93 -13.15
CA PHE A 41 9.20 14.99 -12.65
C PHE A 41 10.10 15.56 -11.55
N HIS A 42 10.36 16.87 -11.54
CA HIS A 42 11.30 17.49 -10.59
C HIS A 42 10.64 18.21 -9.41
N VAL A 43 9.35 18.55 -9.51
CA VAL A 43 8.60 19.17 -8.42
C VAL A 43 7.50 18.25 -7.93
N THR A 44 6.56 17.87 -8.80
CA THR A 44 5.36 17.14 -8.36
C THR A 44 5.71 15.76 -7.78
N ILE A 45 6.43 14.92 -8.51
CA ILE A 45 6.76 13.56 -8.07
C ILE A 45 7.56 13.55 -6.75
N PRO A 46 8.63 14.33 -6.58
CA PRO A 46 9.35 14.40 -5.31
C PRO A 46 8.48 14.86 -4.15
N MET A 47 7.64 15.89 -4.36
CA MET A 47 6.79 16.44 -3.30
C MET A 47 5.67 15.50 -2.87
N VAL A 48 5.12 14.67 -3.76
CA VAL A 48 4.12 13.66 -3.40
C VAL A 48 4.74 12.30 -3.01
N SER A 49 6.06 12.19 -2.97
CA SER A 49 6.74 10.95 -2.60
C SER A 49 6.38 10.44 -1.20
N PRO A 50 6.18 11.28 -0.15
CA PRO A 50 5.71 10.83 1.16
C PRO A 50 4.30 10.22 1.09
N THR A 51 3.40 10.84 0.32
CA THR A 51 2.04 10.34 0.09
C THR A 51 2.06 8.99 -0.64
N THR A 52 2.89 8.88 -1.66
CA THR A 52 3.09 7.62 -2.39
C THR A 52 3.59 6.51 -1.46
N PHE A 53 4.57 6.81 -0.62
CA PHE A 53 5.11 5.86 0.34
C PHE A 53 4.04 5.40 1.35
N PHE A 54 3.27 6.32 1.89
CA PHE A 54 2.16 6.03 2.80
C PHE A 54 1.13 5.09 2.15
N LEU A 55 0.74 5.38 0.90
CA LEU A 55 -0.19 4.54 0.15
C LEU A 55 0.38 3.14 -0.12
N ILE A 56 1.66 3.03 -0.46
CA ILE A 56 2.29 1.72 -0.67
C ILE A 56 2.23 0.88 0.62
N ILE A 57 2.51 1.47 1.79
CA ILE A 57 2.39 0.76 3.07
C ILE A 57 0.98 0.23 3.28
N ILE A 58 -0.03 1.09 3.18
CA ILE A 58 -1.43 0.71 3.44
C ILE A 58 -1.89 -0.35 2.45
N GLN A 59 -1.58 -0.19 1.17
CA GLN A 59 -1.97 -1.15 0.14
C GLN A 59 -1.26 -2.49 0.30
N MET A 60 0.01 -2.48 0.72
CA MET A 60 0.76 -3.70 0.99
C MET A 60 0.15 -4.47 2.17
N ILE A 61 -0.14 -3.78 3.29
CA ILE A 61 -0.81 -4.41 4.44
C ILE A 61 -2.16 -5.00 4.00
N GLY A 62 -2.97 -4.23 3.27
CA GLY A 62 -4.27 -4.67 2.76
C GLY A 62 -4.18 -5.87 1.84
N ALA A 63 -3.15 -5.95 0.99
CA ALA A 63 -2.92 -7.09 0.10
C ALA A 63 -2.61 -8.38 0.87
N PHE A 64 -1.80 -8.30 1.93
CA PHE A 64 -1.49 -9.46 2.78
C PHE A 64 -2.66 -9.88 3.68
N GLN A 65 -3.55 -8.94 4.02
CA GLN A 65 -4.73 -9.17 4.85
C GLN A 65 -6.00 -9.43 4.04
N LEU A 66 -5.87 -9.71 2.76
CA LEU A 66 -7.00 -9.97 1.87
C LEU A 66 -7.78 -11.20 2.35
N PHE A 67 -9.05 -11.01 2.73
CA PHE A 67 -9.94 -12.06 3.21
C PHE A 67 -11.29 -12.03 2.51
N ALA A 68 -11.97 -10.88 2.54
CA ALA A 68 -13.37 -10.78 2.15
C ALA A 68 -13.61 -11.15 0.69
N GLU A 69 -12.77 -10.67 -0.23
CA GLU A 69 -12.94 -10.89 -1.65
C GLU A 69 -12.75 -12.39 -2.03
N PRO A 70 -11.66 -13.07 -1.65
CA PRO A 70 -11.52 -14.51 -1.94
C PRO A 70 -12.60 -15.35 -1.23
N TYR A 71 -12.97 -14.99 0.00
CA TYR A 71 -13.95 -15.75 0.75
C TYR A 71 -15.35 -15.66 0.14
N VAL A 72 -15.79 -14.44 -0.24
CA VAL A 72 -17.15 -14.22 -0.78
C VAL A 72 -17.27 -14.68 -2.24
N LEU A 73 -16.26 -14.41 -3.07
CA LEU A 73 -16.34 -14.66 -4.51
C LEU A 73 -16.07 -16.13 -4.88
N THR A 74 -15.08 -16.74 -4.25
CA THR A 74 -14.55 -18.04 -4.69
C THR A 74 -14.50 -19.08 -3.59
N ARG A 75 -14.62 -18.69 -2.32
CA ARG A 75 -14.39 -19.54 -1.14
C ARG A 75 -13.07 -20.32 -1.22
N GLY A 76 -12.06 -19.71 -1.87
CA GLY A 76 -10.76 -20.35 -2.10
C GLY A 76 -10.68 -21.19 -3.39
N GLY A 77 -11.77 -21.40 -4.12
CA GLY A 77 -11.81 -22.25 -5.32
C GLY A 77 -11.35 -21.57 -6.61
N PRO A 78 -11.18 -22.33 -7.70
CA PRO A 78 -11.13 -23.80 -7.75
C PRO A 78 -9.84 -24.37 -7.14
N ALA A 79 -9.91 -25.54 -6.52
CA ALA A 79 -8.76 -26.27 -5.96
C ALA A 79 -7.83 -25.44 -5.07
N GLN A 80 -8.38 -24.55 -4.25
CA GLN A 80 -7.67 -23.63 -3.34
C GLN A 80 -6.74 -22.61 -4.05
N SER A 81 -6.87 -22.42 -5.35
CA SER A 81 -6.00 -21.52 -6.13
C SER A 81 -6.15 -20.04 -5.78
N SER A 82 -7.27 -19.65 -5.17
CA SER A 82 -7.54 -18.28 -4.70
C SER A 82 -7.55 -18.17 -3.18
N LEU A 83 -7.02 -19.16 -2.47
CA LEU A 83 -6.96 -19.15 -1.01
C LEU A 83 -5.95 -18.12 -0.50
N SER A 84 -6.43 -17.11 0.20
CA SER A 84 -5.54 -16.14 0.86
C SER A 84 -5.01 -16.70 2.19
N VAL A 85 -3.88 -16.16 2.66
CA VAL A 85 -3.30 -16.58 3.95
C VAL A 85 -4.29 -16.35 5.11
N VAL A 86 -5.01 -15.22 5.10
CA VAL A 86 -5.99 -14.92 6.15
C VAL A 86 -7.18 -15.85 6.08
N GLN A 87 -7.63 -16.23 4.87
CA GLN A 87 -8.67 -17.24 4.71
C GLN A 87 -8.21 -18.60 5.22
N TYR A 88 -6.96 -18.97 4.98
CA TYR A 88 -6.39 -20.22 5.50
C TYR A 88 -6.29 -20.23 7.03
N ILE A 89 -5.95 -19.09 7.65
CA ILE A 89 -5.99 -18.90 9.11
C ILE A 89 -7.42 -19.12 9.61
N TYR A 90 -8.41 -18.49 8.97
CA TYR A 90 -9.82 -18.62 9.34
C TYR A 90 -10.31 -20.07 9.27
N GLN A 91 -10.02 -20.79 8.18
CA GLN A 91 -10.41 -22.18 8.02
C GLN A 91 -9.79 -23.07 9.10
N ASN A 92 -8.49 -22.90 9.41
CA ASN A 92 -7.84 -23.68 10.45
C ASN A 92 -8.40 -23.37 11.84
N ALA A 93 -8.72 -22.09 12.14
CA ALA A 93 -9.25 -21.70 13.44
C ALA A 93 -10.69 -22.17 13.66
N PHE A 94 -11.57 -21.88 12.69
CA PHE A 94 -13.03 -21.96 12.90
C PHE A 94 -13.69 -23.14 12.18
N GLU A 95 -13.17 -23.60 11.05
CA GLU A 95 -13.73 -24.74 10.33
C GLU A 95 -13.11 -26.07 10.82
N TYR A 96 -11.80 -26.09 11.08
CA TYR A 96 -11.09 -27.30 11.52
C TYR A 96 -10.82 -27.35 13.03
N GLY A 97 -11.09 -26.28 13.79
CA GLY A 97 -10.87 -26.23 15.23
C GLY A 97 -9.39 -26.26 15.66
N LEU A 98 -8.45 -26.04 14.73
CA LEU A 98 -7.01 -26.08 14.96
C LEU A 98 -6.45 -24.70 15.37
N MET A 99 -6.93 -24.17 16.48
CA MET A 99 -6.58 -22.82 16.97
C MET A 99 -5.07 -22.59 17.10
N GLY A 100 -4.32 -23.58 17.61
CA GLY A 100 -2.86 -23.46 17.76
C GLY A 100 -2.14 -23.32 16.41
N LYS A 101 -2.58 -24.07 15.39
CA LYS A 101 -2.04 -23.96 14.05
C LYS A 101 -2.40 -22.62 13.41
N ALA A 102 -3.63 -22.17 13.56
CA ALA A 102 -4.08 -20.87 13.07
C ALA A 102 -3.28 -19.72 13.70
N ALA A 103 -3.06 -19.76 15.02
CA ALA A 103 -2.24 -18.79 15.73
C ALA A 103 -0.79 -18.78 15.24
N ALA A 104 -0.18 -19.93 15.00
CA ALA A 104 1.18 -20.02 14.46
C ALA A 104 1.29 -19.37 13.07
N ILE A 105 0.32 -19.62 12.18
CA ILE A 105 0.29 -19.03 10.83
C ILE A 105 0.08 -17.51 10.91
N ALA A 106 -0.80 -17.04 11.83
CA ALA A 106 -1.01 -15.61 12.04
C ALA A 106 0.26 -14.90 12.53
N TRP A 107 1.04 -15.51 13.42
CA TRP A 107 2.34 -15.00 13.86
C TRP A 107 3.36 -14.96 12.71
N LEU A 108 3.41 -15.98 11.88
CA LEU A 108 4.28 -15.98 10.69
C LEU A 108 3.89 -14.86 9.72
N LEU A 109 2.61 -14.67 9.46
CA LEU A 109 2.12 -13.57 8.61
C LEU A 109 2.50 -12.21 9.19
N PHE A 110 2.32 -12.03 10.51
CA PHE A 110 2.72 -10.80 11.20
C PHE A 110 4.22 -10.53 11.03
N LEU A 111 5.08 -11.53 11.23
CA LEU A 111 6.54 -11.38 11.06
C LEU A 111 6.91 -11.01 9.62
N VAL A 112 6.28 -11.63 8.63
CA VAL A 112 6.51 -11.29 7.21
C VAL A 112 6.15 -9.84 6.93
N ILE A 113 4.96 -9.39 7.34
CA ILE A 113 4.51 -8.00 7.15
C ILE A 113 5.46 -7.03 7.88
N MET A 114 5.84 -7.36 9.12
CA MET A 114 6.76 -6.54 9.92
C MET A 114 8.13 -6.39 9.23
N ILE A 115 8.70 -7.46 8.72
CA ILE A 115 9.99 -7.42 8.00
C ILE A 115 9.85 -6.56 6.74
N LEU A 116 8.79 -6.74 5.97
CA LEU A 116 8.55 -5.94 4.76
C LEU A 116 8.41 -4.46 5.08
N MET A 117 7.70 -4.11 6.16
CA MET A 117 7.56 -2.72 6.61
C MET A 117 8.89 -2.12 7.05
N ILE A 118 9.74 -2.88 7.77
CA ILE A 118 11.07 -2.42 8.18
C ILE A 118 11.93 -2.16 6.95
N VAL A 119 11.97 -3.09 6.00
CA VAL A 119 12.72 -2.95 4.75
C VAL A 119 12.23 -1.73 3.96
N GLN A 120 10.92 -1.56 3.85
CA GLN A 120 10.32 -0.43 3.13
C GLN A 120 10.65 0.90 3.80
N THR A 121 10.57 0.99 5.14
CA THR A 121 10.93 2.20 5.90
C THR A 121 12.42 2.52 5.79
N TRP A 122 13.27 1.48 5.74
CA TRP A 122 14.70 1.69 5.53
C TRP A 122 15.00 2.21 4.13
N LEU A 123 14.29 1.68 3.12
CA LEU A 123 14.44 2.12 1.73
C LEU A 123 13.92 3.56 1.53
N GLN A 124 12.88 3.96 2.27
CA GLN A 124 12.31 5.31 2.25
C GLN A 124 13.35 6.38 2.50
N ARG A 125 14.24 6.17 3.46
CA ARG A 125 15.28 7.15 3.84
C ARG A 125 16.17 7.56 2.67
N ARG A 126 16.20 6.79 1.59
CA ARG A 126 16.99 7.09 0.39
C ARG A 126 16.20 7.81 -0.71
N TRP A 127 14.86 7.79 -0.67
CA TRP A 127 14.02 8.22 -1.80
C TRP A 127 13.01 9.32 -1.43
N VAL A 128 12.68 9.48 -0.16
CA VAL A 128 11.68 10.46 0.27
C VAL A 128 12.38 11.71 0.78
N HIS A 129 12.11 12.85 0.16
CA HIS A 129 12.56 14.16 0.60
C HIS A 129 11.51 14.72 1.57
N TYR A 130 11.86 14.81 2.85
CA TYR A 130 11.11 15.61 3.80
C TYR A 130 11.71 17.01 3.80
N GLU A 131 10.92 18.01 3.45
CA GLU A 131 11.28 19.40 3.77
C GLU A 131 11.20 19.55 5.29
N SER A 132 12.34 19.79 5.91
CA SER A 132 12.47 20.21 7.31
C SER A 132 12.47 21.73 7.38
#